data_c49243b3e53dbffd45a0590fd1e8e6da
#
_entry.id   c49243b3e53dbffd45a0590fd1e8e6da
#
_cell.length_a   1.000
_cell.length_b   1.000
_cell.length_c   1.000
_cell.angle_alpha   90.00
_cell.angle_beta   90.00
_cell.angle_gamma   90.00
#
_symmetry.space_group_name_H-M   'P 1'
#
loop_
_entity.id
_entity.type
_entity.pdbx_description
1 polymer ?
#
loop_
_entity_poly.entity_id
_entity_poly.type
_entity_poly.pdbx_seq_one_letter_code
_entity_poly.pdbx_strand_id
1 'polypeptide(L)'
;MRCWELNKTHQVDGGASRFSCVSCNQLEHVVKKQNKPGKSCGPNGNSPGTLNLLPMSWLVFLLTLFNTIFISGMYPVTWGLSKLLMLFKKGLPMDCGNYRGISIIDSLAKCYDYLLNNRLVSWYIPCREQAGAQSKRGCTEHRVSLRLVIDRCVKKKQPLFICFIDFSKAYDRVRRNYLLKLLKSLGCGFTMLTALTSLFWVTQFLFGSTVITAKVGVKQGSPTSCFLFILFVDEFIRLVKGRSGNDGFLKWLHLLMLMDDTVLFATSRERLIEKLNILAEWCNRCGMVINEDKTEFMAFVTSDPADRKPITLQLHHGIVKVTHCTEYKYLGSIFTSDGKVTSTMTKHSIAKTKDINKLMIFLETNKNAPFVVKKTVVDACFNASFLYGCEEWLGVKPIAALNTMYMKAIRMLLGVRQSTPNDICLIEAGYPSLEAAIRQRQRKFFQQVVDERKGMTDDPLMFALELTQSENKAMYRYISGVLNEAGDIIENDINSRKERIMSSQRTRASTYRVINPELTVHSMYTSNDIVDDDFRIALTRLRTSSHRLRIETGRWARIPQDRRFCQCGLAVQTEQHVLTECTLVTHIRNSHGCELIDFNDFVSTTKSKQQLAMVLSILKFYEDL
;
A
#
# COMPACT_ATOMS: atom_id res chain seq x y z
N MET A 1 -43.98 8.63 15.53
CA MET A 1 -44.64 9.78 14.92
C MET A 1 -44.16 11.15 15.47
N ARG A 2 -43.52 11.26 16.63
CA ARG A 2 -43.03 12.55 17.20
C ARG A 2 -41.66 13.04 16.77
N CYS A 3 -40.85 12.25 16.06
CA CYS A 3 -39.55 12.71 15.55
C CYS A 3 -39.62 13.66 14.34
N TRP A 4 -40.78 13.84 13.72
CA TRP A 4 -40.98 14.70 12.54
C TRP A 4 -41.25 16.16 12.90
N GLU A 5 -41.73 16.43 14.11
CA GLU A 5 -42.08 17.79 14.55
C GLU A 5 -40.91 18.58 15.12
N LEU A 6 -39.84 17.92 15.60
CA LEU A 6 -38.61 18.59 16.09
C LEU A 6 -37.74 19.17 14.96
N ASN A 7 -37.99 18.80 13.72
CA ASN A 7 -37.24 19.32 12.56
C ASN A 7 -37.79 20.65 12.00
N LYS A 8 -38.94 21.17 12.51
CA LYS A 8 -39.60 22.36 11.92
C LYS A 8 -39.40 23.65 12.65
N THR A 9 -38.76 23.71 13.82
CA THR A 9 -38.82 24.90 14.69
C THR A 9 -37.52 25.66 14.93
N HIS A 10 -36.46 25.48 14.16
CA HIS A 10 -35.28 26.38 14.23
C HIS A 10 -34.72 26.72 12.84
N GLN A 11 -35.53 27.42 12.03
CA GLN A 11 -35.02 28.39 11.08
C GLN A 11 -34.78 29.70 11.82
N VAL A 12 -33.55 29.98 12.24
CA VAL A 12 -33.13 31.28 12.69
C VAL A 12 -32.50 32.01 11.53
N ASP A 13 -33.01 33.19 11.26
CA ASP A 13 -32.67 34.11 10.20
C ASP A 13 -31.18 34.47 10.11
N GLY A 14 -30.72 34.65 8.87
CA GLY A 14 -29.53 35.44 8.55
C GLY A 14 -28.20 34.70 8.52
N GLY A 15 -27.81 34.14 7.36
CA GLY A 15 -26.45 33.70 7.08
C GLY A 15 -26.19 32.23 7.40
N ALA A 16 -26.68 31.39 6.52
CA ALA A 16 -26.26 29.98 6.23
C ALA A 16 -25.62 29.15 7.36
N SER A 17 -26.37 28.83 8.42
CA SER A 17 -26.03 27.63 9.21
C SER A 17 -26.43 26.36 8.41
N ARG A 18 -25.51 25.78 7.64
CA ARG A 18 -25.72 24.50 6.94
C ARG A 18 -25.70 23.29 7.88
N PHE A 19 -25.63 23.50 9.19
CA PHE A 19 -25.55 22.45 10.20
C PHE A 19 -26.90 22.25 10.90
N SER A 20 -27.72 21.37 10.35
CA SER A 20 -28.97 20.92 11.00
C SER A 20 -28.69 19.96 12.17
N CYS A 21 -29.74 19.64 12.97
CA CYS A 21 -29.68 18.59 14.00
C CYS A 21 -29.29 17.22 13.40
N VAL A 22 -28.74 16.32 14.23
CA VAL A 22 -28.45 14.94 13.84
C VAL A 22 -29.77 14.21 13.56
N SER A 23 -29.85 13.48 12.44
CA SER A 23 -30.98 12.60 12.15
C SER A 23 -30.76 11.18 12.67
N CYS A 24 -31.86 10.43 12.88
CA CYS A 24 -31.80 9.02 13.27
C CYS A 24 -30.94 8.21 12.30
N ASN A 25 -31.11 8.39 11.00
CA ASN A 25 -30.36 7.66 9.98
C ASN A 25 -28.84 7.93 10.04
N GLN A 26 -28.45 9.16 10.33
CA GLN A 26 -27.04 9.52 10.51
C GLN A 26 -26.44 8.84 11.73
N LEU A 27 -27.16 8.84 12.86
CA LEU A 27 -26.71 8.18 14.08
C LEU A 27 -26.62 6.67 13.91
N GLU A 28 -27.65 6.04 13.36
CA GLU A 28 -27.70 4.60 13.10
C GLU A 28 -26.54 4.16 12.19
N HIS A 29 -26.29 4.92 11.12
CA HIS A 29 -25.16 4.66 10.23
C HIS A 29 -23.81 4.73 10.99
N VAL A 30 -23.61 5.74 11.83
CA VAL A 30 -22.37 5.88 12.61
C VAL A 30 -22.23 4.72 13.60
N VAL A 31 -23.27 4.39 14.33
CA VAL A 31 -23.26 3.29 15.30
C VAL A 31 -22.92 1.96 14.61
N LYS A 32 -23.64 1.58 13.57
CA LYS A 32 -23.44 0.30 12.87
C LYS A 32 -22.10 0.19 12.13
N LYS A 33 -21.66 1.27 11.47
CA LYS A 33 -20.48 1.22 10.59
C LYS A 33 -19.16 1.44 11.31
N GLN A 34 -19.15 2.27 12.36
CA GLN A 34 -17.92 2.71 13.00
C GLN A 34 -17.56 1.93 14.27
N ASN A 35 -18.53 1.31 14.93
CA ASN A 35 -18.34 0.57 16.17
C ASN A 35 -18.16 -0.93 15.92
N LYS A 36 -17.03 -1.29 15.30
CA LYS A 36 -16.71 -2.69 15.05
C LYS A 36 -16.32 -3.40 16.35
N PRO A 37 -16.81 -4.65 16.59
CA PRO A 37 -16.35 -5.46 17.71
C PRO A 37 -14.83 -5.71 17.63
N GLY A 38 -14.21 -5.97 18.78
CA GLY A 38 -12.76 -6.24 18.87
C GLY A 38 -11.86 -5.00 18.78
N LYS A 39 -12.40 -3.77 18.77
CA LYS A 39 -11.62 -2.54 18.86
C LYS A 39 -11.34 -2.16 20.32
N SER A 40 -10.22 -1.46 20.55
CA SER A 40 -9.79 -1.01 21.88
C SER A 40 -10.81 -0.12 22.55
N CYS A 41 -11.02 -0.31 23.85
CA CYS A 41 -11.91 0.49 24.69
C CYS A 41 -11.21 1.78 25.14
N GLY A 42 -11.97 2.85 25.26
CA GLY A 42 -11.55 4.10 25.91
C GLY A 42 -11.34 3.96 27.42
N PRO A 43 -11.12 5.07 28.16
CA PRO A 43 -10.92 5.06 29.62
C PRO A 43 -12.07 4.42 30.40
N ASN A 44 -13.31 4.50 29.93
CA ASN A 44 -14.49 3.93 30.56
C ASN A 44 -14.63 2.41 30.42
N GLY A 45 -13.75 1.74 29.65
CA GLY A 45 -13.76 0.30 29.44
C GLY A 45 -14.87 -0.25 28.53
N ASN A 46 -15.76 0.59 28.01
CA ASN A 46 -16.87 0.14 27.16
C ASN A 46 -16.38 -0.24 25.76
N SER A 47 -16.68 -1.49 25.35
CA SER A 47 -16.36 -1.96 24.01
C SER A 47 -17.17 -1.20 22.94
N PRO A 48 -16.55 -0.78 21.84
CA PRO A 48 -17.30 -0.17 20.73
C PRO A 48 -18.42 -1.05 20.19
N GLY A 49 -18.24 -2.38 20.19
CA GLY A 49 -19.26 -3.33 19.73
C GLY A 49 -20.54 -3.33 20.57
N THR A 50 -20.48 -2.92 21.83
CA THR A 50 -21.65 -2.86 22.72
C THR A 50 -22.71 -1.88 22.19
N LEU A 51 -22.30 -0.80 21.53
CA LEU A 51 -23.25 0.18 20.97
C LEU A 51 -24.11 -0.40 19.83
N ASN A 52 -23.64 -1.45 19.16
CA ASN A 52 -24.41 -2.12 18.10
C ASN A 52 -25.56 -2.97 18.66
N LEU A 53 -25.53 -3.28 19.95
CA LEU A 53 -26.54 -4.09 20.63
C LEU A 53 -27.64 -3.22 21.26
N LEU A 54 -27.54 -1.89 21.18
CA LEU A 54 -28.51 -0.98 21.78
C LEU A 54 -29.86 -1.08 21.04
N PRO A 55 -30.98 -1.23 21.80
CA PRO A 55 -32.32 -1.18 21.21
C PRO A 55 -32.65 0.23 20.68
N MET A 56 -33.68 0.32 19.84
CA MET A 56 -34.04 1.59 19.17
C MET A 56 -34.38 2.72 20.17
N SER A 57 -34.96 2.40 21.32
CA SER A 57 -35.23 3.39 22.39
C SER A 57 -33.95 4.09 22.87
N TRP A 58 -32.85 3.36 23.01
CA TRP A 58 -31.56 3.93 23.36
C TRP A 58 -30.94 4.79 22.24
N LEU A 59 -31.15 4.39 20.99
CA LEU A 59 -30.70 5.22 19.85
C LEU A 59 -31.45 6.55 19.80
N VAL A 60 -32.77 6.56 20.11
CA VAL A 60 -33.55 7.81 20.23
C VAL A 60 -33.04 8.66 21.40
N PHE A 61 -32.72 8.07 22.55
CA PHE A 61 -32.13 8.77 23.68
C PHE A 61 -30.75 9.38 23.28
N LEU A 62 -29.86 8.60 22.65
CA LEU A 62 -28.57 9.10 22.19
C LEU A 62 -28.71 10.20 21.14
N LEU A 63 -29.70 10.13 20.27
CA LEU A 63 -29.99 11.17 19.30
C LEU A 63 -30.35 12.50 20.00
N THR A 64 -31.22 12.44 20.99
CA THR A 64 -31.59 13.61 21.79
C THR A 64 -30.39 14.16 22.54
N LEU A 65 -29.60 13.31 23.18
CA LEU A 65 -28.38 13.68 23.90
C LEU A 65 -27.37 14.39 22.97
N PHE A 66 -27.05 13.80 21.82
CA PHE A 66 -26.08 14.38 20.88
C PHE A 66 -26.55 15.70 20.29
N ASN A 67 -27.84 15.83 19.99
CA ASN A 67 -28.41 17.11 19.55
C ASN A 67 -28.38 18.18 20.66
N THR A 68 -28.68 17.80 21.90
CA THR A 68 -28.57 18.72 23.05
C THR A 68 -27.14 19.21 23.24
N ILE A 69 -26.14 18.30 23.20
CA ILE A 69 -24.72 18.65 23.28
C ILE A 69 -24.32 19.60 22.12
N PHE A 70 -24.79 19.31 20.90
CA PHE A 70 -24.47 20.10 19.73
C PHE A 70 -25.03 21.51 19.78
N ILE A 71 -26.29 21.65 20.20
CA ILE A 71 -26.98 22.96 20.28
C ILE A 71 -26.47 23.77 21.46
N SER A 72 -26.32 23.17 22.65
CA SER A 72 -25.87 23.87 23.86
C SER A 72 -24.37 24.16 23.86
N GLY A 73 -23.58 23.40 23.08
CA GLY A 73 -22.11 23.45 23.13
C GLY A 73 -21.52 22.88 24.43
N MET A 74 -22.33 22.23 25.28
CA MET A 74 -21.86 21.65 26.54
C MET A 74 -21.36 20.20 26.32
N TYR A 75 -20.10 20.05 25.95
CA TYR A 75 -19.48 18.75 25.77
C TYR A 75 -19.14 18.11 27.14
N PRO A 76 -19.53 16.83 27.39
CA PRO A 76 -19.27 16.17 28.66
C PRO A 76 -17.77 16.10 28.97
N VAL A 77 -17.38 16.55 30.18
CA VAL A 77 -15.96 16.60 30.60
C VAL A 77 -15.32 15.22 30.57
N THR A 78 -16.05 14.18 30.97
CA THR A 78 -15.57 12.79 30.97
C THR A 78 -15.24 12.28 29.56
N TRP A 79 -15.89 12.79 28.51
CA TRP A 79 -15.58 12.42 27.12
C TRP A 79 -14.32 13.10 26.59
N GLY A 80 -13.85 14.13 27.29
CA GLY A 80 -12.58 14.79 26.97
C GLY A 80 -11.37 13.92 27.25
N LEU A 81 -11.47 12.99 28.22
CA LEU A 81 -10.39 12.09 28.59
C LEU A 81 -10.19 10.99 27.53
N SER A 82 -8.95 10.77 27.14
CA SER A 82 -8.56 9.74 26.17
C SER A 82 -7.34 8.96 26.69
N LYS A 83 -7.33 7.65 26.53
CA LYS A 83 -6.15 6.85 26.88
C LYS A 83 -5.06 7.08 25.83
N LEU A 84 -3.86 7.48 26.24
CA LEU A 84 -2.73 7.72 25.35
C LEU A 84 -1.89 6.43 25.22
N LEU A 85 -1.82 5.88 24.02
CA LEU A 85 -0.97 4.75 23.68
C LEU A 85 0.24 5.26 22.88
N MET A 86 1.45 4.98 23.40
CA MET A 86 2.70 5.36 22.74
C MET A 86 3.18 4.24 21.81
N LEU A 87 3.21 4.49 20.52
CA LEU A 87 3.75 3.57 19.51
C LEU A 87 5.18 3.98 19.14
N PHE A 88 6.12 3.06 19.34
CA PHE A 88 7.51 3.24 18.91
C PHE A 88 7.61 3.28 17.39
N LYS A 89 8.30 4.29 16.84
CA LYS A 89 8.52 4.46 15.40
C LYS A 89 9.86 3.84 14.97
N LYS A 90 10.95 4.38 15.48
CA LYS A 90 12.35 3.98 15.16
C LYS A 90 13.30 4.78 16.04
N GLY A 91 14.58 4.41 16.05
CA GLY A 91 15.62 5.14 16.79
C GLY A 91 15.88 4.52 18.17
N LEU A 92 16.32 5.32 19.13
CA LEU A 92 16.58 4.88 20.49
C LEU A 92 15.25 4.79 21.27
N PRO A 93 14.93 3.64 21.90
CA PRO A 93 13.70 3.48 22.67
C PRO A 93 13.57 4.43 23.88
N MET A 94 14.68 4.94 24.40
CA MET A 94 14.70 5.88 25.53
C MET A 94 14.34 7.31 25.13
N ASP A 95 14.36 7.63 23.84
CA ASP A 95 13.97 8.95 23.33
C ASP A 95 12.45 9.03 23.09
N CYS A 96 11.77 9.83 23.91
CA CYS A 96 10.33 10.08 23.77
C CYS A 96 9.93 10.67 22.41
N GLY A 97 10.84 11.33 21.69
CA GLY A 97 10.62 11.84 20.34
C GLY A 97 10.39 10.74 19.30
N ASN A 98 10.85 9.53 19.59
CA ASN A 98 10.72 8.36 18.71
C ASN A 98 9.38 7.61 18.85
N TYR A 99 8.44 8.16 19.62
CA TYR A 99 7.12 7.59 19.79
C TYR A 99 6.04 8.44 19.11
N ARG A 100 4.95 7.78 18.72
CA ARG A 100 3.71 8.42 18.25
C ARG A 100 2.61 8.16 19.27
N GLY A 101 2.02 9.23 19.83
CA GLY A 101 0.89 9.11 20.73
C GLY A 101 -0.42 8.88 19.96
N ILE A 102 -1.10 7.76 20.22
CA ILE A 102 -2.42 7.49 19.69
C ILE A 102 -3.44 7.62 20.81
N SER A 103 -4.47 8.42 20.60
CA SER A 103 -5.56 8.63 21.54
C SER A 103 -6.67 7.60 21.34
N ILE A 104 -6.95 6.82 22.37
CA ILE A 104 -8.10 5.91 22.39
C ILE A 104 -9.22 6.62 23.15
N ILE A 105 -10.29 6.96 22.43
CA ILE A 105 -11.42 7.77 22.86
C ILE A 105 -12.56 6.82 23.25
N ASP A 106 -13.39 7.20 24.22
CA ASP A 106 -14.61 6.49 24.59
C ASP A 106 -15.57 6.34 23.40
N SER A 107 -16.27 5.20 23.35
CA SER A 107 -17.10 4.82 22.20
C SER A 107 -18.21 5.84 21.92
N LEU A 108 -18.88 6.40 22.95
CA LEU A 108 -19.92 7.41 22.79
C LEU A 108 -19.33 8.75 22.29
N ALA A 109 -18.23 9.17 22.90
CA ALA A 109 -17.51 10.37 22.47
C ALA A 109 -17.06 10.27 21.01
N LYS A 110 -16.61 9.09 20.61
CA LYS A 110 -16.19 8.78 19.23
C LYS A 110 -17.37 8.82 18.24
N CYS A 111 -18.55 8.32 18.64
CA CYS A 111 -19.77 8.43 17.82
C CYS A 111 -20.16 9.90 17.59
N TYR A 112 -20.15 10.70 18.64
CA TYR A 112 -20.41 12.14 18.51
C TYR A 112 -19.39 12.83 17.62
N ASP A 113 -18.11 12.51 17.77
CA ASP A 113 -17.02 13.04 16.97
C ASP A 113 -17.14 12.65 15.47
N TYR A 114 -17.58 11.42 15.14
CA TYR A 114 -17.94 11.03 13.77
C TYR A 114 -19.08 11.87 13.18
N LEU A 115 -20.10 12.20 13.99
CA LEU A 115 -21.21 13.04 13.54
C LEU A 115 -20.75 14.46 13.22
N LEU A 116 -19.85 15.04 14.03
CA LEU A 116 -19.22 16.33 13.76
C LEU A 116 -18.37 16.26 12.49
N ASN A 117 -17.54 15.21 12.36
CA ASN A 117 -16.70 15.01 11.18
C ASN A 117 -17.51 14.93 9.88
N ASN A 118 -18.58 14.15 9.86
CA ASN A 118 -19.43 14.00 8.68
C ASN A 118 -19.99 15.35 8.22
N ARG A 119 -20.34 16.22 9.17
CA ARG A 119 -20.82 17.57 8.89
C ARG A 119 -19.72 18.49 8.33
N LEU A 120 -18.53 18.43 8.91
CA LEU A 120 -17.37 19.19 8.41
C LEU A 120 -17.02 18.78 6.98
N VAL A 121 -16.98 17.48 6.70
CA VAL A 121 -16.71 16.92 5.36
C VAL A 121 -17.79 17.33 4.34
N SER A 122 -19.06 17.41 4.76
CA SER A 122 -20.16 17.88 3.88
C SER A 122 -20.15 19.38 3.65
N TRP A 123 -19.58 20.14 4.59
CA TRP A 123 -19.55 21.59 4.52
C TRP A 123 -18.40 22.14 3.69
N TYR A 124 -17.20 21.55 3.81
CA TYR A 124 -15.99 22.10 3.21
C TYR A 124 -15.33 21.12 2.22
N ILE A 125 -15.01 21.63 1.05
CA ILE A 125 -14.28 20.90 0.01
C ILE A 125 -12.84 21.41 -0.02
N PRO A 126 -11.86 20.61 0.42
CA PRO A 126 -10.44 20.97 0.35
C PRO A 126 -9.94 21.11 -1.08
N CYS A 127 -8.82 21.82 -1.25
CA CYS A 127 -8.11 21.87 -2.52
C CYS A 127 -7.73 20.47 -3.01
N ARG A 128 -7.78 20.26 -4.31
CA ARG A 128 -7.49 18.96 -4.95
C ARG A 128 -6.04 18.51 -4.78
N GLU A 129 -5.14 19.42 -4.49
CA GLU A 129 -3.74 19.13 -4.18
C GLU A 129 -3.57 18.36 -2.86
N GLN A 130 -4.54 18.43 -1.94
CA GLN A 130 -4.59 17.61 -0.73
C GLN A 130 -5.32 16.29 -1.02
N ALA A 131 -4.64 15.15 -0.88
CA ALA A 131 -5.25 13.82 -1.05
C ALA A 131 -5.47 13.07 0.27
N GLY A 132 -5.00 13.62 1.38
CA GLY A 132 -5.13 12.97 2.69
C GLY A 132 -6.57 12.92 3.19
N ALA A 133 -6.96 11.83 3.85
CA ALA A 133 -8.26 11.58 4.46
C ALA A 133 -9.49 11.92 3.57
N GLN A 134 -9.31 11.88 2.25
CA GLN A 134 -10.39 12.01 1.27
C GLN A 134 -10.77 10.64 0.70
N SER A 135 -12.08 10.46 0.44
CA SER A 135 -12.57 9.20 -0.15
C SER A 135 -11.95 8.96 -1.52
N LYS A 136 -11.49 7.73 -1.77
CA LYS A 136 -10.91 7.28 -3.04
C LYS A 136 -9.64 8.02 -3.47
N ARG A 137 -8.98 8.72 -2.55
CA ARG A 137 -7.70 9.40 -2.78
C ARG A 137 -6.59 8.82 -1.89
N GLY A 138 -5.34 8.96 -2.31
CA GLY A 138 -4.22 8.42 -1.52
C GLY A 138 -2.84 8.62 -2.14
N CYS A 139 -1.84 7.95 -1.54
CA CYS A 139 -0.42 8.12 -1.87
C CYS A 139 -0.09 7.84 -3.35
N THR A 140 -0.78 6.87 -3.98
CA THR A 140 -0.45 6.41 -5.34
C THR A 140 -0.62 7.51 -6.37
N GLU A 141 -1.70 8.30 -6.26
CA GLU A 141 -1.94 9.40 -7.20
C GLU A 141 -0.83 10.46 -7.15
N HIS A 142 -0.37 10.81 -5.95
CA HIS A 142 0.71 11.80 -5.79
C HIS A 142 2.05 11.28 -6.33
N ARG A 143 2.37 10.01 -6.07
CA ARG A 143 3.59 9.40 -6.62
C ARG A 143 3.56 9.34 -8.13
N VAL A 144 2.42 8.94 -8.72
CA VAL A 144 2.25 8.89 -10.17
C VAL A 144 2.29 10.29 -10.78
N SER A 145 1.60 11.28 -10.19
CA SER A 145 1.65 12.68 -10.64
C SER A 145 3.08 13.21 -10.64
N LEU A 146 3.80 13.01 -9.52
CA LEU A 146 5.20 13.39 -9.38
C LEU A 146 6.08 12.72 -10.45
N ARG A 147 5.91 11.41 -10.68
CA ARG A 147 6.63 10.65 -11.71
C ARG A 147 6.38 11.21 -13.10
N LEU A 148 5.14 11.45 -13.49
CA LEU A 148 4.78 11.97 -14.82
C LEU A 148 5.39 13.36 -15.07
N VAL A 149 5.39 14.22 -14.06
CA VAL A 149 6.01 15.55 -14.14
C VAL A 149 7.54 15.44 -14.32
N ILE A 150 8.22 14.58 -13.55
CA ILE A 150 9.66 14.33 -13.67
C ILE A 150 10.00 13.77 -15.05
N ASP A 151 9.30 12.72 -15.49
CA ASP A 151 9.55 12.06 -16.78
C ASP A 151 9.39 13.05 -17.95
N ARG A 152 8.38 13.93 -17.88
CA ARG A 152 8.19 14.99 -18.86
C ARG A 152 9.38 15.95 -18.88
N CYS A 153 9.87 16.40 -17.72
CA CYS A 153 10.99 17.34 -17.63
C CYS A 153 12.29 16.73 -18.16
N VAL A 154 12.59 15.50 -17.78
CA VAL A 154 13.76 14.77 -18.29
C VAL A 154 13.67 14.60 -19.81
N LYS A 155 12.49 14.25 -20.34
CA LYS A 155 12.26 14.08 -21.78
C LYS A 155 12.42 15.38 -22.58
N LYS A 156 11.91 16.49 -22.03
CA LYS A 156 11.97 17.82 -22.68
C LYS A 156 13.27 18.59 -22.38
N LYS A 157 14.14 18.04 -21.52
CA LYS A 157 15.36 18.70 -21.04
C LYS A 157 15.07 20.11 -20.45
N GLN A 158 14.00 20.21 -19.66
CA GLN A 158 13.61 21.45 -19.00
C GLN A 158 13.86 21.36 -17.49
N PRO A 159 14.34 22.43 -16.85
CA PRO A 159 14.60 22.45 -15.42
C PRO A 159 13.33 22.18 -14.61
N LEU A 160 13.51 21.44 -13.52
CA LEU A 160 12.48 21.22 -12.51
C LEU A 160 13.13 21.17 -11.13
N PHE A 161 12.57 21.92 -10.21
CA PHE A 161 12.95 21.94 -8.79
C PHE A 161 11.79 21.38 -7.97
N ILE A 162 12.08 20.42 -7.13
CA ILE A 162 11.10 19.77 -6.26
C ILE A 162 11.61 19.88 -4.84
N CYS A 163 10.80 20.44 -3.93
CA CYS A 163 11.13 20.46 -2.51
C CYS A 163 10.16 19.57 -1.74
N PHE A 164 10.73 18.64 -1.00
CA PHE A 164 10.01 17.75 -0.06
C PHE A 164 10.05 18.38 1.32
N ILE A 165 8.90 18.57 1.94
CA ILE A 165 8.74 19.25 3.22
C ILE A 165 8.17 18.28 4.24
N ASP A 166 8.86 18.12 5.37
CA ASP A 166 8.40 17.36 6.55
C ASP A 166 8.14 18.34 7.70
N PHE A 167 6.99 18.23 8.36
CA PHE A 167 6.68 19.04 9.52
C PHE A 167 6.95 18.28 10.82
N SER A 168 7.57 18.95 11.78
CA SER A 168 7.84 18.36 13.10
C SER A 168 6.58 18.26 13.94
N LYS A 169 6.10 17.04 14.22
CA LYS A 169 4.92 16.76 15.06
C LYS A 169 3.68 17.59 14.64
N ALA A 170 3.36 17.56 13.34
CA ALA A 170 2.37 18.43 12.71
C ALA A 170 1.02 18.50 13.47
N TYR A 171 0.44 17.33 13.81
CA TYR A 171 -0.82 17.25 14.56
C TYR A 171 -0.76 17.89 15.96
N ASP A 172 0.36 17.71 16.64
CA ASP A 172 0.55 18.15 18.03
C ASP A 172 0.80 19.67 18.11
N ARG A 173 1.16 20.31 16.98
CA ARG A 173 1.47 21.75 16.91
C ARG A 173 0.34 22.62 16.43
N VAL A 174 -0.78 22.07 16.00
CA VAL A 174 -1.94 22.86 15.54
C VAL A 174 -2.42 23.77 16.68
N ARG A 175 -2.29 25.09 16.48
CA ARG A 175 -2.80 26.10 17.42
C ARG A 175 -4.32 26.17 17.32
N ARG A 176 -5.05 25.65 18.31
CA ARG A 176 -6.51 25.55 18.32
C ARG A 176 -7.21 26.89 18.09
N ASN A 177 -6.74 27.96 18.72
CA ASN A 177 -7.29 29.29 18.52
C ASN A 177 -7.10 29.79 17.08
N TYR A 178 -5.96 29.47 16.45
CA TYR A 178 -5.74 29.80 15.05
C TYR A 178 -6.70 29.00 14.14
N LEU A 179 -6.82 27.71 14.38
CA LEU A 179 -7.75 26.84 13.63
C LEU A 179 -9.20 27.33 13.75
N LEU A 180 -9.68 27.69 14.97
CA LEU A 180 -11.03 28.17 15.16
C LEU A 180 -11.28 29.53 14.46
N LYS A 181 -10.28 30.44 14.47
CA LYS A 181 -10.34 31.68 13.68
C LYS A 181 -10.40 31.40 12.18
N LEU A 182 -9.60 30.47 11.70
CA LEU A 182 -9.62 30.06 10.29
C LEU A 182 -10.98 29.44 9.90
N LEU A 183 -11.53 28.54 10.71
CA LEU A 183 -12.87 27.97 10.47
C LEU A 183 -13.95 29.08 10.41
N LYS A 184 -13.88 30.06 11.31
CA LYS A 184 -14.78 31.21 11.29
C LYS A 184 -14.63 32.03 10.00
N SER A 185 -13.41 32.31 9.56
CA SER A 185 -13.16 33.07 8.31
C SER A 185 -13.61 32.31 7.05
N LEU A 186 -13.64 30.96 7.10
CA LEU A 186 -14.19 30.12 6.04
C LEU A 186 -15.73 30.03 6.07
N GLY A 187 -16.41 30.68 7.01
CA GLY A 187 -17.87 30.68 7.11
C GLY A 187 -18.45 29.49 7.89
N CYS A 188 -17.65 28.86 8.77
CA CYS A 188 -18.17 27.82 9.65
C CYS A 188 -19.23 28.39 10.61
N GLY A 189 -20.39 27.72 10.67
CA GLY A 189 -21.51 28.18 11.50
C GLY A 189 -21.19 28.19 13.01
N PHE A 190 -21.81 29.13 13.75
CA PHE A 190 -21.55 29.34 15.17
C PHE A 190 -21.71 28.07 16.02
N THR A 191 -22.78 27.30 15.82
CA THR A 191 -23.04 26.04 16.56
C THR A 191 -21.90 25.04 16.42
N MET A 192 -21.36 24.88 15.21
CA MET A 192 -20.22 23.97 14.97
C MET A 192 -18.95 24.52 15.65
N LEU A 193 -18.68 25.82 15.55
CA LEU A 193 -17.54 26.44 16.23
C LEU A 193 -17.62 26.25 17.74
N THR A 194 -18.81 26.43 18.34
CA THR A 194 -19.05 26.21 19.76
C THR A 194 -18.84 24.75 20.15
N ALA A 195 -19.35 23.81 19.36
CA ALA A 195 -19.15 22.36 19.58
C ALA A 195 -17.66 21.98 19.53
N LEU A 196 -16.90 22.49 18.56
CA LEU A 196 -15.46 22.25 18.47
C LEU A 196 -14.67 22.92 19.60
N THR A 197 -15.06 24.12 19.99
CA THR A 197 -14.44 24.86 21.11
C THR A 197 -14.60 24.10 22.42
N SER A 198 -15.81 23.59 22.72
CA SER A 198 -16.08 22.83 23.94
C SER A 198 -15.33 21.49 23.95
N LEU A 199 -15.24 20.79 22.80
CA LEU A 199 -14.44 19.58 22.67
C LEU A 199 -12.95 19.84 22.93
N PHE A 200 -12.41 20.94 22.41
CA PHE A 200 -11.01 21.31 22.64
C PHE A 200 -10.73 21.71 24.07
N TRP A 201 -11.66 22.38 24.73
CA TRP A 201 -11.53 22.85 26.11
C TRP A 201 -11.32 21.70 27.10
N VAL A 202 -12.07 20.61 26.97
CA VAL A 202 -12.01 19.46 27.88
C VAL A 202 -11.00 18.38 27.48
N THR A 203 -10.16 18.63 26.47
CA THR A 203 -9.23 17.62 25.96
C THR A 203 -8.15 17.25 26.97
N GLN A 204 -8.15 16.00 27.40
CA GLN A 204 -7.18 15.41 28.34
C GLN A 204 -6.69 14.04 27.85
N PHE A 205 -5.48 13.69 28.26
CA PHE A 205 -4.85 12.40 28.00
C PHE A 205 -4.51 11.69 29.30
N LEU A 206 -4.90 10.41 29.38
CA LEU A 206 -4.48 9.50 30.43
C LEU A 206 -3.25 8.71 29.95
N PHE A 207 -2.12 8.94 30.61
CA PHE A 207 -0.87 8.20 30.38
C PHE A 207 -0.44 7.52 31.67
N GLY A 208 -0.57 6.18 31.73
CA GLY A 208 -0.46 5.45 33.00
C GLY A 208 -1.54 5.93 33.98
N SER A 209 -1.13 6.46 35.13
CA SER A 209 -1.99 7.10 36.14
C SER A 209 -2.05 8.64 36.04
N THR A 210 -1.30 9.24 35.11
CA THR A 210 -1.19 10.70 35.00
C THR A 210 -2.17 11.24 33.98
N VAL A 211 -2.93 12.30 34.37
CA VAL A 211 -3.82 13.05 33.47
C VAL A 211 -3.11 14.31 32.97
N ILE A 212 -3.02 14.46 31.67
CA ILE A 212 -2.35 15.58 31.00
C ILE A 212 -3.40 16.40 30.25
N THR A 213 -3.55 17.68 30.56
CA THR A 213 -4.44 18.58 29.81
C THR A 213 -3.73 19.13 28.59
N ALA A 214 -4.31 18.91 27.39
CA ALA A 214 -3.75 19.40 26.14
C ALA A 214 -4.31 20.77 25.78
N LYS A 215 -3.43 21.76 25.65
CA LYS A 215 -3.78 23.15 25.26
C LYS A 215 -3.60 23.41 23.75
N VAL A 216 -2.82 22.57 23.08
CA VAL A 216 -2.51 22.65 21.64
C VAL A 216 -2.69 21.31 20.99
N GLY A 217 -2.71 21.28 19.67
CA GLY A 217 -2.79 20.07 18.88
C GLY A 217 -4.21 19.53 18.69
N VAL A 218 -4.33 18.63 17.72
CA VAL A 218 -5.53 17.83 17.46
C VAL A 218 -5.25 16.37 17.81
N LYS A 219 -6.24 15.65 18.39
CA LYS A 219 -6.04 14.28 18.90
C LYS A 219 -5.76 13.31 17.76
N GLN A 220 -4.60 12.63 17.79
CA GLN A 220 -4.34 11.52 16.87
C GLN A 220 -5.20 10.29 17.23
N GLY A 221 -6.24 10.03 16.44
CA GLY A 221 -7.23 8.97 16.68
C GLY A 221 -8.68 9.48 16.82
N SER A 222 -8.88 10.81 16.88
CA SER A 222 -10.21 11.43 16.80
C SER A 222 -10.66 11.53 15.32
N PRO A 223 -11.90 11.17 15.00
CA PRO A 223 -12.47 11.28 13.66
C PRO A 223 -12.36 12.67 13.04
N THR A 224 -12.69 13.74 13.79
CA THR A 224 -12.63 15.14 13.30
C THR A 224 -11.19 15.61 13.08
N SER A 225 -10.21 15.07 13.79
CA SER A 225 -8.85 15.60 13.78
C SER A 225 -8.18 15.55 12.42
N CYS A 226 -8.42 14.48 11.65
CA CYS A 226 -7.86 14.36 10.30
C CYS A 226 -8.38 15.46 9.38
N PHE A 227 -9.69 15.70 9.41
CA PHE A 227 -10.31 16.70 8.53
C PHE A 227 -10.01 18.13 8.99
N LEU A 228 -9.99 18.37 10.29
CA LEU A 228 -9.57 19.67 10.86
C LEU A 228 -8.11 19.99 10.51
N PHE A 229 -7.23 19.00 10.50
CA PHE A 229 -5.86 19.17 10.06
C PHE A 229 -5.79 19.49 8.55
N ILE A 230 -6.58 18.81 7.72
CA ILE A 230 -6.70 19.13 6.29
C ILE A 230 -7.14 20.59 6.09
N LEU A 231 -8.18 21.03 6.77
CA LEU A 231 -8.65 22.43 6.73
C LEU A 231 -7.55 23.42 7.12
N PHE A 232 -6.79 23.08 8.15
CA PHE A 232 -5.70 23.90 8.64
C PHE A 232 -4.59 24.07 7.60
N VAL A 233 -4.17 23.00 6.93
CA VAL A 233 -3.10 23.05 5.92
C VAL A 233 -3.60 23.52 4.55
N ASP A 234 -4.89 23.45 4.27
CA ASP A 234 -5.50 23.92 3.03
C ASP A 234 -5.32 25.44 2.84
N GLU A 235 -5.21 26.19 3.93
CA GLU A 235 -4.83 27.61 3.91
C GLU A 235 -3.48 27.82 3.21
N PHE A 236 -2.48 27.00 3.51
CA PHE A 236 -1.18 27.06 2.84
C PHE A 236 -1.31 26.79 1.34
N ILE A 237 -2.08 25.76 0.94
CA ILE A 237 -2.32 25.46 -0.48
C ILE A 237 -2.92 26.68 -1.20
N ARG A 238 -3.94 27.30 -0.61
CA ARG A 238 -4.59 28.50 -1.16
C ARG A 238 -3.64 29.69 -1.27
N LEU A 239 -2.77 29.89 -0.28
CA LEU A 239 -1.76 30.95 -0.30
C LEU A 239 -0.77 30.77 -1.43
N VAL A 240 -0.23 29.55 -1.61
CA VAL A 240 0.70 29.26 -2.70
C VAL A 240 0.01 29.47 -4.05
N LYS A 241 -1.19 28.93 -4.24
CA LYS A 241 -1.96 29.11 -5.49
C LYS A 241 -2.27 30.57 -5.79
N GLY A 242 -2.63 31.35 -4.77
CA GLY A 242 -3.00 32.77 -4.94
C GLY A 242 -1.82 33.70 -5.21
N ARG A 243 -0.60 33.35 -4.74
CA ARG A 243 0.57 34.23 -4.82
C ARG A 243 1.59 33.82 -5.89
N SER A 244 1.70 32.51 -6.23
CA SER A 244 2.77 32.04 -7.11
C SER A 244 2.54 32.31 -8.60
N GLY A 245 1.33 32.67 -9.01
CA GLY A 245 1.01 32.91 -10.42
C GLY A 245 1.23 31.68 -11.31
N ASN A 246 1.43 31.92 -12.61
CA ASN A 246 1.70 30.87 -13.59
C ASN A 246 3.18 30.47 -13.56
N ASP A 247 3.49 29.17 -13.39
CA ASP A 247 4.85 28.66 -13.30
C ASP A 247 5.19 27.79 -14.52
N GLY A 248 5.35 28.42 -15.66
CA GLY A 248 5.73 27.77 -16.92
C GLY A 248 4.82 26.61 -17.30
N PHE A 249 5.38 25.44 -17.62
CA PHE A 249 4.61 24.24 -17.98
C PHE A 249 3.81 23.65 -16.80
N LEU A 250 4.18 23.94 -15.56
CA LEU A 250 3.45 23.52 -14.36
C LEU A 250 2.11 24.26 -14.23
N LYS A 251 1.98 25.43 -14.86
CA LYS A 251 0.80 26.29 -14.77
C LYS A 251 0.40 26.53 -13.31
N TRP A 252 -0.72 25.91 -12.88
CA TRP A 252 -1.29 26.03 -11.55
C TRP A 252 -0.85 24.90 -10.59
N LEU A 253 -0.14 23.86 -11.08
CA LEU A 253 0.35 22.76 -10.24
C LEU A 253 1.60 23.21 -9.48
N HIS A 254 1.41 23.77 -8.30
CA HIS A 254 2.50 24.28 -7.46
C HIS A 254 2.93 23.30 -6.38
N LEU A 255 2.04 22.42 -5.93
CA LEU A 255 2.31 21.48 -4.85
C LEU A 255 1.39 20.27 -4.89
N LEU A 256 1.78 19.23 -4.14
CA LEU A 256 0.96 18.09 -3.73
C LEU A 256 1.10 17.92 -2.22
N MET A 257 0.02 17.56 -1.55
CA MET A 257 0.00 17.38 -0.11
C MET A 257 -0.81 16.14 0.29
N LEU A 258 -0.19 15.24 1.05
CA LEU A 258 -0.87 14.09 1.66
C LEU A 258 -0.78 14.23 3.18
N MET A 259 -1.79 14.78 3.80
CA MET A 259 -1.78 15.21 5.20
C MET A 259 -0.69 16.28 5.40
N ASP A 260 0.40 15.95 6.08
CA ASP A 260 1.58 16.78 6.32
C ASP A 260 2.71 16.57 5.31
N ASP A 261 2.76 15.42 4.63
CA ASP A 261 3.76 15.14 3.58
C ASP A 261 3.52 16.05 2.36
N THR A 262 4.40 17.01 2.15
CA THR A 262 4.24 18.07 1.14
C THR A 262 5.35 18.05 0.11
N VAL A 263 5.00 18.26 -1.16
CA VAL A 263 5.94 18.46 -2.27
C VAL A 263 5.61 19.77 -2.97
N LEU A 264 6.58 20.67 -3.08
CA LEU A 264 6.50 21.87 -3.90
C LEU A 264 7.18 21.65 -5.25
N PHE A 265 6.59 22.17 -6.32
CA PHE A 265 7.15 22.19 -7.67
C PHE A 265 7.53 23.61 -8.08
N ALA A 266 8.62 23.75 -8.83
CA ALA A 266 8.99 25.01 -9.45
C ALA A 266 9.80 24.77 -10.75
N THR A 267 9.68 25.67 -11.71
CA THR A 267 10.44 25.61 -12.98
C THR A 267 11.79 26.28 -12.89
N SER A 268 12.08 27.04 -11.81
CA SER A 268 13.38 27.63 -11.52
C SER A 268 13.64 27.65 -10.00
N ARG A 269 14.91 27.89 -9.65
CA ARG A 269 15.34 28.03 -8.25
C ARG A 269 14.65 29.22 -7.57
N GLU A 270 14.53 30.34 -8.26
CA GLU A 270 13.91 31.58 -7.76
C GLU A 270 12.44 31.34 -7.44
N ARG A 271 11.72 30.63 -8.34
CA ARG A 271 10.33 30.25 -8.11
C ARG A 271 10.18 29.31 -6.92
N LEU A 272 11.14 28.40 -6.70
CA LEU A 272 11.13 27.56 -5.52
C LEU A 272 11.32 28.38 -4.24
N ILE A 273 12.28 29.33 -4.24
CA ILE A 273 12.53 30.22 -3.10
C ILE A 273 11.29 31.07 -2.79
N GLU A 274 10.61 31.59 -3.80
CA GLU A 274 9.35 32.34 -3.62
C GLU A 274 8.30 31.51 -2.88
N LYS A 275 8.06 30.26 -3.30
CA LYS A 275 7.10 29.36 -2.66
C LYS A 275 7.52 28.95 -1.24
N LEU A 276 8.81 28.77 -1.01
CA LEU A 276 9.35 28.49 0.31
C LEU A 276 9.24 29.69 1.26
N ASN A 277 9.33 30.91 0.77
CA ASN A 277 9.06 32.12 1.56
C ASN A 277 7.57 32.21 1.96
N ILE A 278 6.65 31.88 1.05
CA ILE A 278 5.22 31.76 1.39
C ILE A 278 4.99 30.72 2.50
N LEU A 279 5.68 29.57 2.41
CA LEU A 279 5.65 28.54 3.45
C LEU A 279 6.17 29.08 4.79
N ALA A 280 7.30 29.79 4.79
CA ALA A 280 7.88 30.36 6.00
C ALA A 280 6.96 31.39 6.66
N GLU A 281 6.34 32.27 5.87
CA GLU A 281 5.34 33.22 6.36
C GLU A 281 4.13 32.52 6.99
N TRP A 282 3.61 31.48 6.33
CA TRP A 282 2.49 30.71 6.87
C TRP A 282 2.88 29.98 8.16
N CYS A 283 4.05 29.33 8.20
CA CYS A 283 4.56 28.67 9.40
C CYS A 283 4.72 29.64 10.57
N ASN A 284 5.25 30.83 10.31
CA ASN A 284 5.41 31.88 11.33
C ASN A 284 4.06 32.34 11.91
N ARG A 285 3.04 32.42 11.08
CA ARG A 285 1.69 32.84 11.45
C ARG A 285 0.95 31.77 12.24
N CYS A 286 0.97 30.53 11.77
CA CYS A 286 0.20 29.44 12.37
C CYS A 286 0.96 28.65 13.44
N GLY A 287 2.29 28.82 13.54
CA GLY A 287 3.16 28.16 14.52
C GLY A 287 3.60 26.76 14.15
N MET A 288 3.52 26.41 12.86
CA MET A 288 4.09 25.17 12.36
C MET A 288 5.61 25.23 12.33
N VAL A 289 6.24 24.06 12.46
CA VAL A 289 7.72 23.91 12.49
C VAL A 289 8.15 22.94 11.41
N ILE A 290 9.01 23.42 10.54
CA ILE A 290 9.65 22.59 9.50
C ILE A 290 10.73 21.73 10.14
N ASN A 291 10.80 20.47 9.76
CA ASN A 291 11.87 19.56 10.15
C ASN A 291 13.05 19.72 9.18
N GLU A 292 14.12 20.39 9.63
CA GLU A 292 15.30 20.65 8.81
C GLU A 292 15.97 19.39 8.27
N ASP A 293 16.14 18.38 9.12
CA ASP A 293 16.83 17.11 8.77
C ASP A 293 16.12 16.30 7.68
N LYS A 294 14.85 16.58 7.41
CA LYS A 294 14.04 15.83 6.46
C LYS A 294 13.44 16.70 5.35
N THR A 295 13.64 18.01 5.42
CA THR A 295 13.19 18.92 4.38
C THR A 295 14.33 19.17 3.41
N GLU A 296 14.20 18.64 2.21
CA GLU A 296 15.25 18.67 1.19
C GLU A 296 14.66 19.03 -0.18
N PHE A 297 15.48 19.54 -1.06
CA PHE A 297 15.06 19.76 -2.45
C PHE A 297 15.93 19.00 -3.44
N MET A 298 15.34 18.70 -4.59
CA MET A 298 15.98 18.00 -5.70
C MET A 298 15.84 18.82 -6.96
N ALA A 299 16.96 19.00 -7.68
CA ALA A 299 16.99 19.71 -8.95
C ALA A 299 17.22 18.73 -10.09
N PHE A 300 16.39 18.83 -11.12
CA PHE A 300 16.44 17.99 -12.32
C PHE A 300 16.82 18.84 -13.53
N VAL A 301 17.61 18.25 -14.44
CA VAL A 301 17.95 18.85 -15.73
C VAL A 301 18.62 20.25 -15.57
N THR A 302 19.47 20.38 -14.57
CA THR A 302 20.29 21.59 -14.39
C THR A 302 21.77 21.24 -14.36
N SER A 303 22.59 22.07 -14.98
CA SER A 303 24.06 21.96 -14.99
C SER A 303 24.72 23.00 -14.08
N ASP A 304 24.00 24.05 -13.65
CA ASP A 304 24.55 25.09 -12.80
C ASP A 304 24.75 24.59 -11.36
N PRO A 305 25.98 24.61 -10.82
CA PRO A 305 26.24 24.29 -9.42
C PRO A 305 25.51 25.22 -8.44
N ALA A 306 25.14 26.44 -8.84
CA ALA A 306 24.40 27.37 -8.02
C ALA A 306 22.99 26.86 -7.69
N ASP A 307 22.39 26.08 -8.58
CA ASP A 307 21.07 25.47 -8.41
C ASP A 307 21.01 24.45 -7.29
N ARG A 308 22.17 23.96 -6.83
CA ARG A 308 22.27 22.94 -5.76
C ARG A 308 22.69 23.53 -4.41
N LYS A 309 22.93 24.84 -4.33
CA LYS A 309 23.27 25.49 -3.05
C LYS A 309 22.08 25.42 -2.09
N PRO A 310 22.29 25.26 -0.77
CA PRO A 310 21.20 25.28 0.22
C PRO A 310 20.36 26.56 0.12
N ILE A 311 19.07 26.43 0.43
CA ILE A 311 18.13 27.54 0.51
C ILE A 311 17.89 27.84 1.99
N THR A 312 18.00 29.09 2.40
CA THR A 312 17.84 29.50 3.79
C THR A 312 16.47 30.14 4.00
N LEU A 313 15.73 29.64 5.00
CA LEU A 313 14.42 30.16 5.38
C LEU A 313 14.46 30.77 6.78
N GLN A 314 13.88 31.95 6.93
CA GLN A 314 13.75 32.63 8.22
C GLN A 314 12.43 32.27 8.89
N LEU A 315 12.47 31.50 9.97
CA LEU A 315 11.31 31.07 10.74
C LEU A 315 11.34 31.66 12.16
N HIS A 316 10.19 31.71 12.82
CA HIS A 316 10.06 32.25 14.18
C HIS A 316 10.90 31.51 15.23
N HIS A 317 11.31 30.28 14.96
CA HIS A 317 12.13 29.43 15.83
C HIS A 317 13.60 29.35 15.40
N GLY A 318 14.01 30.13 14.38
CA GLY A 318 15.38 30.17 13.89
C GLY A 318 15.49 30.05 12.37
N ILE A 319 16.70 29.87 11.91
CA ILE A 319 17.03 29.70 10.50
C ILE A 319 16.96 28.21 10.18
N VAL A 320 16.26 27.86 9.09
CA VAL A 320 16.18 26.50 8.54
C VAL A 320 16.89 26.47 7.20
N LYS A 321 17.81 25.54 7.00
CA LYS A 321 18.51 25.33 5.73
C LYS A 321 17.90 24.13 5.01
N VAL A 322 17.32 24.37 3.84
CA VAL A 322 16.81 23.34 2.95
C VAL A 322 17.96 22.92 2.04
N THR A 323 18.46 21.69 2.22
CA THR A 323 19.61 21.16 1.49
C THR A 323 19.21 20.45 0.21
N HIS A 324 20.13 20.40 -0.76
CA HIS A 324 19.95 19.62 -1.99
C HIS A 324 20.21 18.14 -1.73
N CYS A 325 19.30 17.27 -2.21
CA CYS A 325 19.45 15.82 -2.16
C CYS A 325 19.52 15.19 -3.56
N THR A 326 20.18 14.04 -3.66
CA THR A 326 20.22 13.21 -4.88
C THR A 326 19.21 12.08 -4.86
N GLU A 327 18.69 11.76 -3.69
CA GLU A 327 17.61 10.78 -3.49
C GLU A 327 16.72 11.21 -2.33
N TYR A 328 15.41 10.98 -2.47
CA TYR A 328 14.44 11.26 -1.42
C TYR A 328 13.35 10.19 -1.37
N LYS A 329 12.96 9.81 -0.16
CA LYS A 329 11.86 8.85 0.05
C LYS A 329 10.54 9.58 0.27
N TYR A 330 9.74 9.69 -0.79
CA TYR A 330 8.41 10.30 -0.74
C TYR A 330 7.32 9.24 -0.78
N LEU A 331 6.40 9.27 0.19
CA LEU A 331 5.27 8.33 0.34
C LEU A 331 5.66 6.85 0.13
N GLY A 332 6.81 6.48 0.65
CA GLY A 332 7.31 5.10 0.59
C GLY A 332 8.10 4.71 -0.66
N SER A 333 8.11 5.53 -1.70
CA SER A 333 8.91 5.35 -2.92
C SER A 333 10.17 6.23 -2.90
N ILE A 334 11.27 5.76 -3.49
CA ILE A 334 12.52 6.51 -3.56
C ILE A 334 12.62 7.15 -4.95
N PHE A 335 12.68 8.47 -4.98
CA PHE A 335 12.95 9.25 -6.17
C PHE A 335 14.43 9.64 -6.22
N THR A 336 15.01 9.69 -7.41
CA THR A 336 16.43 10.02 -7.63
C THR A 336 16.56 11.19 -8.59
N SER A 337 17.60 12.04 -8.40
CA SER A 337 17.82 13.26 -9.17
C SER A 337 18.12 13.03 -10.66
N ASP A 338 18.42 11.79 -11.06
CA ASP A 338 18.53 11.41 -12.47
C ASP A 338 17.17 11.24 -13.17
N GLY A 339 16.08 11.23 -12.39
CA GLY A 339 14.70 11.08 -12.86
C GLY A 339 14.37 9.72 -13.48
N LYS A 340 15.28 8.72 -13.43
CA LYS A 340 15.07 7.42 -14.09
C LYS A 340 14.25 6.48 -13.26
N VAL A 341 13.25 5.84 -13.87
CA VAL A 341 12.44 4.79 -13.24
C VAL A 341 13.29 3.57 -12.84
N THR A 342 14.29 3.22 -13.64
CA THR A 342 15.21 2.11 -13.35
C THR A 342 16.03 2.34 -12.08
N SER A 343 16.45 3.58 -11.80
CA SER A 343 17.13 3.94 -10.56
C SER A 343 16.20 3.81 -9.35
N THR A 344 14.95 4.26 -9.47
CA THR A 344 13.89 4.03 -8.46
C THR A 344 13.69 2.54 -8.19
N MET A 345 13.56 1.70 -9.23
CA MET A 345 13.42 0.24 -9.09
C MET A 345 14.64 -0.38 -8.40
N THR A 346 15.85 0.07 -8.73
CA THR A 346 17.09 -0.42 -8.11
C THR A 346 17.11 -0.11 -6.61
N LYS A 347 16.81 1.13 -6.23
CA LYS A 347 16.70 1.52 -4.82
C LYS A 347 15.58 0.76 -4.10
N HIS A 348 14.44 0.56 -4.76
CA HIS A 348 13.35 -0.25 -4.22
C HIS A 348 13.80 -1.70 -3.99
N SER A 349 14.49 -2.34 -4.94
CA SER A 349 14.96 -3.71 -4.78
C SER A 349 15.90 -3.86 -3.57
N ILE A 350 16.82 -2.92 -3.39
CA ILE A 350 17.75 -2.90 -2.23
C ILE A 350 16.95 -2.77 -0.93
N ALA A 351 16.00 -1.84 -0.87
CA ALA A 351 15.17 -1.62 0.32
C ALA A 351 14.32 -2.86 0.68
N LYS A 352 13.86 -3.63 -0.33
CA LYS A 352 12.99 -4.80 -0.13
C LYS A 352 13.74 -6.11 0.09
N THR A 353 15.06 -6.14 -0.08
CA THR A 353 15.88 -7.34 0.18
C THR A 353 15.65 -7.89 1.60
N LYS A 354 15.57 -7.01 2.60
CA LYS A 354 15.33 -7.42 3.99
C LYS A 354 13.95 -8.09 4.17
N ASP A 355 12.91 -7.57 3.51
CA ASP A 355 11.55 -8.11 3.62
C ASP A 355 11.46 -9.49 2.95
N ILE A 356 12.07 -9.64 1.78
CA ILE A 356 12.16 -10.93 1.08
C ILE A 356 12.98 -11.95 1.87
N ASN A 357 14.08 -11.55 2.49
CA ASN A 357 14.86 -12.45 3.34
C ASN A 357 14.05 -12.93 4.57
N LYS A 358 13.27 -12.05 5.20
CA LYS A 358 12.36 -12.44 6.29
C LYS A 358 11.29 -13.43 5.80
N LEU A 359 10.74 -13.21 4.61
CA LEU A 359 9.79 -14.13 3.99
C LEU A 359 10.44 -15.50 3.77
N MET A 360 11.67 -15.54 3.29
CA MET A 360 12.39 -16.80 3.07
C MET A 360 12.64 -17.55 4.40
N ILE A 361 13.08 -16.86 5.44
CA ILE A 361 13.24 -17.44 6.79
C ILE A 361 11.90 -17.99 7.27
N PHE A 362 10.79 -17.25 7.09
CA PHE A 362 9.46 -17.75 7.45
C PHE A 362 9.11 -19.05 6.72
N LEU A 363 9.37 -19.14 5.42
CA LEU A 363 9.10 -20.35 4.62
C LEU A 363 9.97 -21.55 5.07
N GLU A 364 11.23 -21.30 5.47
CA GLU A 364 12.15 -22.31 6.00
C GLU A 364 11.74 -22.84 7.37
N THR A 365 11.39 -21.92 8.28
CA THR A 365 11.07 -22.28 9.67
C THR A 365 9.71 -22.95 9.81
N ASN A 366 8.77 -22.65 8.89
CA ASN A 366 7.39 -23.17 8.93
C ASN A 366 7.15 -24.26 7.87
N LYS A 367 8.06 -25.22 7.76
CA LYS A 367 7.96 -26.31 6.77
C LYS A 367 6.64 -27.09 6.88
N ASN A 368 6.13 -27.29 8.10
CA ASN A 368 4.91 -28.06 8.36
C ASN A 368 3.61 -27.24 8.17
N ALA A 369 3.70 -25.95 7.83
CA ALA A 369 2.51 -25.17 7.55
C ALA A 369 1.90 -25.55 6.20
N PRO A 370 0.55 -25.64 6.07
CA PRO A 370 -0.11 -25.90 4.80
C PRO A 370 0.31 -24.94 3.69
N PHE A 371 0.40 -25.44 2.45
CA PHE A 371 0.81 -24.62 1.30
C PHE A 371 -0.05 -23.36 1.14
N VAL A 372 -1.37 -23.48 1.33
CA VAL A 372 -2.31 -22.35 1.24
C VAL A 372 -1.94 -21.23 2.23
N VAL A 373 -1.55 -21.58 3.46
CA VAL A 373 -1.11 -20.62 4.48
C VAL A 373 0.20 -19.93 4.04
N LYS A 374 1.18 -20.71 3.59
CA LYS A 374 2.45 -20.17 3.06
C LYS A 374 2.20 -19.24 1.87
N LYS A 375 1.35 -19.66 0.92
CA LYS A 375 0.98 -18.86 -0.25
C LYS A 375 0.32 -17.54 0.18
N THR A 376 -0.60 -17.58 1.14
CA THR A 376 -1.25 -16.36 1.68
C THR A 376 -0.23 -15.37 2.25
N VAL A 377 0.79 -15.86 2.98
CA VAL A 377 1.87 -15.00 3.51
C VAL A 377 2.73 -14.42 2.38
N VAL A 378 3.07 -15.22 1.37
CA VAL A 378 3.79 -14.76 0.17
C VAL A 378 2.99 -13.70 -0.56
N ASP A 379 1.69 -13.93 -0.80
CA ASP A 379 0.80 -12.98 -1.46
C ASP A 379 0.68 -11.67 -0.67
N ALA A 380 0.54 -11.75 0.65
CA ALA A 380 0.51 -10.57 1.52
C ALA A 380 1.83 -9.78 1.44
N CYS A 381 2.98 -10.45 1.47
CA CYS A 381 4.29 -9.81 1.34
C CYS A 381 4.47 -9.16 -0.03
N PHE A 382 4.11 -9.85 -1.12
CA PHE A 382 4.19 -9.30 -2.47
C PHE A 382 3.27 -8.10 -2.63
N ASN A 383 2.02 -8.19 -2.21
CA ASN A 383 1.04 -7.14 -2.38
C ASN A 383 1.30 -5.91 -1.52
N ALA A 384 1.67 -6.09 -0.26
CA ALA A 384 1.82 -4.98 0.69
C ALA A 384 3.21 -4.33 0.67
N SER A 385 4.26 -5.07 0.32
CA SER A 385 5.63 -4.59 0.39
C SER A 385 6.34 -4.58 -0.96
N PHE A 386 6.46 -5.73 -1.61
CA PHE A 386 7.30 -5.88 -2.81
C PHE A 386 6.79 -5.10 -4.02
N LEU A 387 5.47 -5.14 -4.27
CA LEU A 387 4.82 -4.41 -5.37
C LEU A 387 4.34 -3.00 -4.96
N TYR A 388 4.67 -2.54 -3.76
CA TYR A 388 4.29 -1.20 -3.34
C TYR A 388 4.97 -0.14 -4.21
N GLY A 389 4.19 0.75 -4.81
CA GLY A 389 4.69 1.82 -5.67
C GLY A 389 4.90 1.43 -7.13
N CYS A 390 4.62 0.19 -7.53
CA CYS A 390 4.82 -0.25 -8.90
C CYS A 390 3.92 0.47 -9.92
N GLU A 391 2.89 1.16 -9.48
CA GLU A 391 2.02 1.98 -10.32
C GLU A 391 2.77 3.14 -10.98
N GLU A 392 3.87 3.60 -10.36
CA GLU A 392 4.75 4.66 -10.91
C GLU A 392 5.88 4.14 -11.81
N TRP A 393 6.05 2.81 -11.94
CA TRP A 393 7.09 2.21 -12.78
C TRP A 393 6.66 2.15 -14.25
N LEU A 394 6.42 3.31 -14.82
CA LEU A 394 5.80 3.45 -16.13
C LEU A 394 6.84 3.37 -17.26
N GLY A 395 6.45 2.79 -18.40
CA GLY A 395 7.22 2.80 -19.64
C GLY A 395 8.48 1.91 -19.66
N VAL A 396 8.76 1.14 -18.60
CA VAL A 396 9.93 0.27 -18.50
C VAL A 396 9.57 -1.11 -17.97
N LYS A 397 10.32 -2.12 -18.39
CA LYS A 397 10.20 -3.48 -17.84
C LYS A 397 10.85 -3.56 -16.45
N PRO A 398 10.37 -4.48 -15.59
CA PRO A 398 11.01 -4.73 -14.30
C PRO A 398 12.49 -5.09 -14.48
N ILE A 399 13.37 -4.49 -13.66
CA ILE A 399 14.80 -4.81 -13.68
C ILE A 399 15.06 -6.26 -13.25
N ALA A 400 16.17 -6.84 -13.73
CA ALA A 400 16.54 -8.22 -13.46
C ALA A 400 16.59 -8.54 -11.94
N ALA A 401 17.07 -7.62 -11.12
CA ALA A 401 17.14 -7.77 -9.67
C ALA A 401 15.75 -8.04 -9.04
N LEU A 402 14.73 -7.27 -9.42
CA LEU A 402 13.36 -7.46 -8.93
C LEU A 402 12.79 -8.81 -9.39
N ASN A 403 13.00 -9.17 -10.66
CA ASN A 403 12.52 -10.43 -11.17
C ASN A 403 13.21 -11.64 -10.49
N THR A 404 14.51 -11.52 -10.21
CA THR A 404 15.27 -12.55 -9.46
C THR A 404 14.71 -12.73 -8.05
N MET A 405 14.42 -11.64 -7.33
CA MET A 405 13.84 -11.69 -5.99
C MET A 405 12.44 -12.34 -6.00
N TYR A 406 11.60 -11.95 -6.95
CA TYR A 406 10.28 -12.51 -7.15
C TYR A 406 10.33 -14.02 -7.38
N MET A 407 11.15 -14.45 -8.34
CA MET A 407 11.31 -15.86 -8.68
C MET A 407 11.97 -16.67 -7.56
N LYS A 408 12.88 -16.07 -6.78
CA LYS A 408 13.49 -16.74 -5.63
C LYS A 408 12.45 -17.10 -4.56
N ALA A 409 11.55 -16.17 -4.24
CA ALA A 409 10.49 -16.44 -3.28
C ALA A 409 9.50 -17.52 -3.79
N ILE A 410 9.13 -17.49 -5.08
CA ILE A 410 8.23 -18.51 -5.68
C ILE A 410 8.89 -19.89 -5.68
N ARG A 411 10.16 -19.98 -6.07
CA ARG A 411 10.87 -21.27 -6.03
C ARG A 411 10.98 -21.83 -4.62
N MET A 412 11.18 -20.97 -3.65
CA MET A 412 11.25 -21.38 -2.25
C MET A 412 9.89 -21.86 -1.72
N LEU A 413 8.80 -21.16 -2.09
CA LEU A 413 7.44 -21.61 -1.79
C LEU A 413 7.17 -23.02 -2.38
N LEU A 414 7.62 -23.28 -3.60
CA LEU A 414 7.50 -24.58 -4.25
C LEU A 414 8.47 -25.65 -3.70
N GLY A 415 9.58 -25.26 -3.09
CA GLY A 415 10.64 -26.17 -2.64
C GLY A 415 11.50 -26.71 -3.78
N VAL A 416 11.63 -25.96 -4.89
CA VAL A 416 12.37 -26.36 -6.10
C VAL A 416 13.71 -25.62 -6.22
N ARG A 417 14.59 -26.13 -7.10
CA ARG A 417 15.92 -25.58 -7.33
C ARG A 417 15.89 -24.23 -8.07
N GLN A 418 16.92 -23.43 -7.87
CA GLN A 418 17.07 -22.14 -8.58
C GLN A 418 17.16 -22.30 -10.10
N SER A 419 17.64 -23.45 -10.59
CA SER A 419 17.74 -23.77 -12.03
C SER A 419 16.41 -24.16 -12.68
N THR A 420 15.32 -24.32 -11.90
CA THR A 420 14.00 -24.64 -12.46
C THR A 420 13.49 -23.47 -13.30
N PRO A 421 13.00 -23.72 -14.54
CA PRO A 421 12.56 -22.66 -15.45
C PRO A 421 11.46 -21.78 -14.85
N ASN A 422 11.54 -20.47 -15.11
CA ASN A 422 10.56 -19.50 -14.58
C ASN A 422 9.13 -19.84 -14.98
N ASP A 423 8.88 -20.12 -16.27
CA ASP A 423 7.53 -20.36 -16.77
C ASP A 423 6.89 -21.59 -16.10
N ILE A 424 7.66 -22.65 -15.87
CA ILE A 424 7.21 -23.85 -15.15
C ILE A 424 6.87 -23.49 -13.69
N CYS A 425 7.75 -22.76 -12.99
CA CYS A 425 7.50 -22.36 -11.61
C CYS A 425 6.25 -21.50 -11.47
N LEU A 426 6.04 -20.57 -12.41
CA LEU A 426 4.90 -19.66 -12.39
C LEU A 426 3.56 -20.38 -12.65
N ILE A 427 3.55 -21.31 -13.62
CA ILE A 427 2.37 -22.15 -13.89
C ILE A 427 2.08 -23.04 -12.68
N GLU A 428 3.08 -23.75 -12.16
CA GLU A 428 2.93 -24.69 -11.05
C GLU A 428 2.43 -24.01 -9.77
N ALA A 429 2.93 -22.79 -9.47
CA ALA A 429 2.52 -22.02 -8.29
C ALA A 429 1.25 -21.16 -8.49
N GLY A 430 0.77 -21.03 -9.72
CA GLY A 430 -0.37 -20.19 -10.06
C GLY A 430 -0.09 -18.69 -9.89
N TYR A 431 1.13 -18.24 -10.29
CA TYR A 431 1.51 -16.83 -10.23
C TYR A 431 1.65 -16.23 -11.64
N PRO A 432 1.29 -14.94 -11.83
CA PRO A 432 1.63 -14.22 -13.05
C PRO A 432 3.14 -13.92 -13.11
N SER A 433 3.64 -13.50 -14.26
CA SER A 433 4.95 -12.86 -14.33
C SER A 433 4.96 -11.56 -13.55
N LEU A 434 6.14 -11.13 -13.08
CA LEU A 434 6.28 -9.84 -12.38
C LEU A 434 5.79 -8.66 -13.24
N GLU A 435 6.07 -8.70 -14.55
CA GLU A 435 5.62 -7.69 -15.51
C GLU A 435 4.10 -7.62 -15.58
N ALA A 436 3.43 -8.76 -15.72
CA ALA A 436 1.96 -8.84 -15.76
C ALA A 436 1.33 -8.37 -14.44
N ALA A 437 1.89 -8.76 -13.30
CA ALA A 437 1.42 -8.32 -11.99
C ALA A 437 1.50 -6.79 -11.83
N ILE A 438 2.58 -6.16 -12.29
CA ILE A 438 2.76 -4.71 -12.30
C ILE A 438 1.74 -4.05 -13.24
N ARG A 439 1.64 -4.52 -14.48
CA ARG A 439 0.71 -3.96 -15.50
C ARG A 439 -0.74 -4.07 -15.06
N GLN A 440 -1.14 -5.16 -14.44
CA GLN A 440 -2.50 -5.32 -13.89
C GLN A 440 -2.80 -4.28 -12.79
N ARG A 441 -1.82 -3.99 -11.92
CA ARG A 441 -1.98 -2.93 -10.90
C ARG A 441 -2.06 -1.54 -11.52
N GLN A 442 -1.21 -1.26 -12.51
CA GLN A 442 -1.25 -0.02 -13.26
C GLN A 442 -2.60 0.16 -13.97
N ARG A 443 -3.08 -0.90 -14.65
CA ARG A 443 -4.40 -0.88 -15.31
C ARG A 443 -5.51 -0.56 -14.33
N LYS A 444 -5.56 -1.27 -13.21
CA LYS A 444 -6.58 -1.04 -12.18
C LYS A 444 -6.54 0.40 -11.64
N PHE A 445 -5.35 0.92 -11.40
CA PHE A 445 -5.18 2.29 -10.91
C PHE A 445 -5.65 3.32 -11.94
N PHE A 446 -5.18 3.25 -13.19
CA PHE A 446 -5.55 4.21 -14.22
C PHE A 446 -7.02 4.10 -14.63
N GLN A 447 -7.60 2.90 -14.67
CA GLN A 447 -9.01 2.71 -14.92
C GLN A 447 -9.85 3.41 -13.86
N GLN A 448 -9.54 3.19 -12.58
CA GLN A 448 -10.22 3.89 -11.48
C GLN A 448 -10.11 5.42 -11.61
N VAL A 449 -8.93 5.93 -11.97
CA VAL A 449 -8.71 7.37 -12.14
C VAL A 449 -9.55 7.93 -13.31
N VAL A 450 -9.56 7.23 -14.44
CA VAL A 450 -10.36 7.67 -15.61
C VAL A 450 -11.85 7.64 -15.28
N ASP A 451 -12.34 6.58 -14.65
CA ASP A 451 -13.78 6.43 -14.34
C ASP A 451 -14.27 7.50 -13.34
N GLU A 452 -13.44 7.83 -12.34
CA GLU A 452 -13.84 8.72 -11.24
C GLU A 452 -13.57 10.20 -11.51
N ARG A 453 -12.62 10.54 -12.39
CA ARG A 453 -12.10 11.91 -12.54
C ARG A 453 -12.17 12.48 -13.94
N LYS A 454 -12.84 11.78 -14.86
CA LYS A 454 -13.02 12.25 -16.25
C LYS A 454 -13.62 13.66 -16.27
N GLY A 455 -12.93 14.60 -16.93
CA GLY A 455 -13.37 15.99 -17.07
C GLY A 455 -13.03 16.91 -15.87
N MET A 456 -12.31 16.45 -14.86
CA MET A 456 -11.82 17.31 -13.78
C MET A 456 -10.57 18.08 -14.22
N THR A 457 -10.69 19.38 -14.37
CA THR A 457 -9.59 20.26 -14.84
C THR A 457 -8.68 20.76 -13.71
N ASP A 458 -9.14 20.66 -12.48
CA ASP A 458 -8.43 21.09 -11.26
C ASP A 458 -7.76 19.95 -10.48
N ASP A 459 -7.74 18.73 -11.05
CA ASP A 459 -7.11 17.56 -10.42
C ASP A 459 -5.64 17.42 -10.85
N PRO A 460 -4.69 17.36 -9.91
CA PRO A 460 -3.25 17.29 -10.21
C PRO A 460 -2.83 16.09 -11.06
N LEU A 461 -3.44 14.92 -10.85
CA LEU A 461 -3.12 13.73 -11.62
C LEU A 461 -3.67 13.82 -13.05
N MET A 462 -4.90 14.34 -13.22
CA MET A 462 -5.46 14.57 -14.55
C MET A 462 -4.63 15.59 -15.31
N PHE A 463 -4.19 16.66 -14.67
CA PHE A 463 -3.26 17.62 -15.27
C PHE A 463 -1.94 16.96 -15.71
N ALA A 464 -1.33 16.13 -14.87
CA ALA A 464 -0.10 15.41 -15.21
C ALA A 464 -0.29 14.43 -16.38
N LEU A 465 -1.46 13.78 -16.48
CA LEU A 465 -1.82 12.93 -17.62
C LEU A 465 -2.03 13.73 -18.91
N GLU A 466 -2.72 14.86 -18.87
CA GLU A 466 -2.91 15.76 -20.02
C GLU A 466 -1.56 16.32 -20.51
N LEU A 467 -0.69 16.71 -19.58
CA LEU A 467 0.67 17.15 -19.89
C LEU A 467 1.47 16.01 -20.55
N THR A 468 1.31 14.77 -20.07
CA THR A 468 1.93 13.59 -20.66
C THR A 468 1.38 13.31 -22.06
N GLN A 469 0.09 13.41 -22.25
CA GLN A 469 -0.56 13.24 -23.57
C GLN A 469 -0.04 14.23 -24.60
N SER A 470 0.08 15.49 -24.22
CA SER A 470 0.53 16.55 -25.13
C SER A 470 2.02 16.53 -25.41
N GLU A 471 2.85 16.24 -24.39
CA GLU A 471 4.29 16.48 -24.45
C GLU A 471 5.18 15.23 -24.33
N ASN A 472 4.66 14.09 -23.86
CA ASN A 472 5.39 12.82 -23.75
C ASN A 472 4.61 11.65 -24.40
N LYS A 473 4.47 11.71 -25.72
CA LYS A 473 3.69 10.72 -26.49
C LYS A 473 4.09 9.26 -26.29
N ALA A 474 5.34 8.99 -25.95
CA ALA A 474 5.81 7.61 -25.69
C ALA A 474 5.22 7.08 -24.39
N MET A 475 5.27 7.88 -23.32
CA MET A 475 4.67 7.54 -22.02
C MET A 475 3.15 7.43 -22.13
N TYR A 476 2.51 8.35 -22.82
CA TYR A 476 1.07 8.29 -23.05
C TYR A 476 0.65 7.03 -23.80
N ARG A 477 1.38 6.64 -24.87
CA ARG A 477 1.14 5.37 -25.59
C ARG A 477 1.30 4.15 -24.67
N TYR A 478 2.26 4.16 -23.76
CA TYR A 478 2.41 3.09 -22.79
C TYR A 478 1.17 2.99 -21.88
N ILE A 479 0.74 4.11 -21.26
CA ILE A 479 -0.43 4.15 -20.36
C ILE A 479 -1.69 3.72 -21.11
N SER A 480 -1.92 4.26 -22.32
CA SER A 480 -3.07 3.88 -23.18
C SER A 480 -3.01 2.41 -23.58
N GLY A 481 -1.82 1.87 -23.83
CA GLY A 481 -1.63 0.44 -24.13
C GLY A 481 -2.00 -0.45 -22.95
N VAL A 482 -1.65 -0.05 -21.72
CA VAL A 482 -2.05 -0.78 -20.50
C VAL A 482 -3.56 -0.71 -20.26
N LEU A 483 -4.18 0.45 -20.50
CA LEU A 483 -5.62 0.65 -20.34
C LEU A 483 -6.45 -0.15 -21.36
N ASN A 484 -6.01 -0.12 -22.62
CA ASN A 484 -6.76 -0.67 -23.76
C ASN A 484 -6.34 -2.10 -24.13
N GLU A 485 -5.51 -2.76 -23.31
CA GLU A 485 -5.13 -4.15 -23.53
C GLU A 485 -6.37 -5.06 -23.52
N ALA A 486 -6.54 -5.87 -24.57
CA ALA A 486 -7.70 -6.75 -24.69
C ALA A 486 -7.67 -7.87 -23.63
N GLY A 487 -8.81 -8.16 -23.04
CA GLY A 487 -8.96 -9.21 -22.04
C GLY A 487 -8.29 -8.93 -20.70
N ASP A 488 -8.07 -9.98 -19.92
CA ASP A 488 -7.36 -9.91 -18.63
C ASP A 488 -5.84 -10.07 -18.84
N ILE A 489 -5.06 -9.13 -18.30
CA ILE A 489 -3.59 -9.10 -18.47
C ILE A 489 -2.93 -10.36 -17.89
N ILE A 490 -3.45 -10.85 -16.76
CA ILE A 490 -2.90 -12.04 -16.10
C ILE A 490 -3.22 -13.29 -16.91
N GLU A 491 -4.43 -13.38 -17.42
CA GLU A 491 -4.83 -14.51 -18.28
C GLU A 491 -4.02 -14.54 -19.58
N ASN A 492 -3.85 -13.40 -20.23
CA ASN A 492 -3.01 -13.27 -21.43
C ASN A 492 -1.55 -13.69 -21.16
N ASP A 493 -0.99 -13.31 -20.00
CA ASP A 493 0.36 -13.69 -19.59
C ASP A 493 0.46 -15.22 -19.32
N ILE A 494 -0.56 -15.82 -18.69
CA ILE A 494 -0.62 -17.28 -18.48
C ILE A 494 -0.68 -18.00 -19.83
N ASN A 495 -1.54 -17.57 -20.73
CA ASN A 495 -1.69 -18.18 -22.05
C ASN A 495 -0.40 -18.08 -22.87
N SER A 496 0.23 -16.92 -22.90
CA SER A 496 1.53 -16.72 -23.55
C SER A 496 2.64 -17.64 -22.98
N ARG A 497 2.63 -17.91 -21.67
CA ARG A 497 3.56 -18.87 -21.05
C ARG A 497 3.24 -20.30 -21.40
N LYS A 498 1.97 -20.67 -21.45
CA LYS A 498 1.53 -21.98 -21.92
C LYS A 498 2.03 -22.24 -23.34
N GLU A 499 1.86 -21.28 -24.24
CA GLU A 499 2.37 -21.36 -25.61
C GLU A 499 3.91 -21.54 -25.67
N ARG A 500 4.66 -20.77 -24.86
CA ARG A 500 6.12 -20.92 -24.77
C ARG A 500 6.55 -22.28 -24.25
N ILE A 501 5.84 -22.85 -23.29
CA ILE A 501 6.10 -24.21 -22.79
C ILE A 501 5.76 -25.23 -23.87
N MET A 502 4.63 -25.07 -24.56
CA MET A 502 4.17 -25.99 -25.62
C MET A 502 5.11 -26.02 -26.83
N SER A 503 5.63 -24.87 -27.23
CA SER A 503 6.56 -24.76 -28.39
C SER A 503 8.03 -25.05 -28.05
N SER A 504 8.38 -25.11 -26.75
CA SER A 504 9.79 -25.29 -26.33
C SER A 504 10.33 -26.66 -26.62
N GLN A 505 11.51 -26.71 -27.27
CA GLN A 505 12.27 -27.97 -27.52
C GLN A 505 13.16 -28.38 -26.34
N ARG A 506 13.14 -27.62 -25.23
CA ARG A 506 13.97 -27.94 -24.06
C ARG A 506 13.44 -29.20 -23.35
N THR A 507 14.31 -30.12 -22.98
CA THR A 507 13.97 -31.39 -22.32
C THR A 507 13.03 -31.25 -21.13
N ARG A 508 13.29 -30.27 -20.25
CA ARG A 508 12.41 -30.02 -19.09
C ARG A 508 11.00 -29.58 -19.48
N ALA A 509 10.86 -28.78 -20.54
CA ALA A 509 9.55 -28.40 -21.04
C ALA A 509 8.82 -29.59 -21.66
N SER A 510 9.54 -30.45 -22.37
CA SER A 510 8.98 -31.69 -22.91
C SER A 510 8.48 -32.62 -21.80
N THR A 511 9.30 -32.88 -20.78
CA THR A 511 8.90 -33.65 -19.59
C THR A 511 7.69 -33.02 -18.90
N TYR A 512 7.70 -31.69 -18.69
CA TYR A 512 6.61 -31.01 -18.02
C TYR A 512 5.29 -31.08 -18.79
N ARG A 513 5.31 -31.06 -20.13
CA ARG A 513 4.10 -31.25 -20.97
C ARG A 513 3.49 -32.65 -20.80
N VAL A 514 4.33 -33.66 -20.64
CA VAL A 514 3.85 -35.02 -20.37
C VAL A 514 3.20 -35.11 -18.99
N ILE A 515 3.83 -34.50 -18.00
CA ILE A 515 3.38 -34.51 -16.59
C ILE A 515 2.14 -33.61 -16.36
N ASN A 516 2.05 -32.49 -17.05
CA ASN A 516 0.99 -31.49 -16.92
C ASN A 516 0.51 -31.01 -18.30
N PRO A 517 -0.21 -31.85 -19.07
CA PRO A 517 -0.60 -31.52 -20.44
C PRO A 517 -1.48 -30.29 -20.55
N GLU A 518 -2.35 -30.06 -19.59
CA GLU A 518 -3.25 -28.88 -19.53
C GLU A 518 -2.55 -27.62 -19.02
N LEU A 519 -1.33 -27.71 -18.54
CA LEU A 519 -0.57 -26.63 -17.92
C LEU A 519 -1.40 -25.87 -16.88
N THR A 520 -2.00 -26.62 -15.95
CA THR A 520 -2.83 -26.10 -14.86
C THR A 520 -2.13 -26.24 -13.51
N VAL A 521 -2.64 -25.51 -12.52
CA VAL A 521 -2.17 -25.64 -11.13
C VAL A 521 -2.66 -26.95 -10.56
N HIS A 522 -1.76 -27.74 -9.97
CA HIS A 522 -2.13 -29.02 -9.37
C HIS A 522 -3.03 -28.84 -8.15
N SER A 523 -4.01 -29.72 -8.01
CA SER A 523 -5.00 -29.65 -6.93
C SER A 523 -4.42 -29.75 -5.51
N MET A 524 -3.22 -30.32 -5.32
CA MET A 524 -2.54 -30.34 -4.02
C MET A 524 -2.19 -28.96 -3.48
N TYR A 525 -2.11 -27.93 -4.33
CA TYR A 525 -1.84 -26.54 -3.90
C TYR A 525 -3.10 -25.76 -3.53
N THR A 526 -4.27 -26.26 -3.94
CA THR A 526 -5.56 -25.60 -3.68
C THR A 526 -6.39 -26.33 -2.62
N SER A 527 -6.01 -27.55 -2.27
CA SER A 527 -6.67 -28.32 -1.21
C SER A 527 -6.37 -27.75 0.16
N ASN A 528 -7.40 -27.71 1.03
CA ASN A 528 -7.24 -27.39 2.44
C ASN A 528 -6.74 -28.58 3.27
N ASP A 529 -6.59 -29.78 2.67
CA ASP A 529 -6.07 -30.93 3.35
C ASP A 529 -4.63 -30.69 3.75
N ILE A 530 -4.29 -30.99 4.98
CA ILE A 530 -2.92 -30.87 5.50
C ILE A 530 -2.10 -31.99 4.85
N VAL A 531 -1.43 -31.65 3.76
CA VAL A 531 -0.40 -32.51 3.16
C VAL A 531 0.92 -32.13 3.79
N ASP A 532 1.67 -33.12 4.26
CA ASP A 532 3.04 -32.94 4.72
C ASP A 532 3.86 -32.22 3.64
N ASP A 533 4.55 -31.15 4.02
CA ASP A 533 5.23 -30.29 3.04
C ASP A 533 6.37 -31.04 2.32
N ASP A 534 7.04 -31.97 2.99
CA ASP A 534 8.08 -32.79 2.37
C ASP A 534 7.51 -33.69 1.27
N PHE A 535 6.31 -34.24 1.47
CA PHE A 535 5.62 -35.05 0.46
C PHE A 535 5.18 -34.17 -0.73
N ARG A 536 4.62 -33.02 -0.45
CA ARG A 536 4.25 -32.04 -1.49
C ARG A 536 5.48 -31.60 -2.29
N ILE A 537 6.57 -31.25 -1.60
CA ILE A 537 7.84 -30.83 -2.24
C ILE A 537 8.39 -31.96 -3.11
N ALA A 538 8.33 -33.21 -2.65
CA ALA A 538 8.79 -34.36 -3.43
C ALA A 538 8.04 -34.48 -4.77
N LEU A 539 6.70 -34.44 -4.75
CA LEU A 539 5.90 -34.44 -5.97
C LEU A 539 6.16 -33.17 -6.83
N THR A 540 6.25 -31.99 -6.22
CA THR A 540 6.58 -30.76 -6.95
C THR A 540 7.93 -30.87 -7.67
N ARG A 541 8.95 -31.41 -7.01
CA ARG A 541 10.28 -31.62 -7.61
C ARG A 541 10.22 -32.59 -8.76
N LEU A 542 9.45 -33.67 -8.62
CA LEU A 542 9.25 -34.62 -9.68
C LEU A 542 8.56 -34.00 -10.89
N ARG A 543 7.42 -33.31 -10.67
CA ARG A 543 6.66 -32.62 -11.72
C ARG A 543 7.48 -31.55 -12.47
N THR A 544 8.35 -30.84 -11.78
CA THR A 544 9.15 -29.74 -12.35
C THR A 544 10.57 -30.14 -12.77
N SER A 545 10.89 -31.41 -12.80
CA SER A 545 12.25 -31.95 -13.04
C SER A 545 13.30 -31.27 -12.15
N SER A 546 12.97 -31.07 -10.87
CA SER A 546 13.84 -30.42 -9.87
C SER A 546 14.46 -31.44 -8.88
N HIS A 547 14.50 -32.70 -9.21
CA HIS A 547 15.06 -33.85 -8.46
C HIS A 547 16.49 -34.17 -8.88
N ARG A 548 17.08 -35.25 -8.29
CA ARG A 548 18.45 -35.73 -8.55
C ARG A 548 18.51 -37.03 -9.35
N LEU A 549 17.44 -37.47 -9.98
CA LEU A 549 17.50 -38.63 -10.87
C LEU A 549 18.48 -38.40 -12.02
N ARG A 550 19.05 -39.47 -12.56
CA ARG A 550 20.08 -39.41 -13.61
C ARG A 550 19.63 -38.71 -14.89
N ILE A 551 18.33 -38.70 -15.19
CA ILE A 551 17.79 -37.93 -16.29
C ILE A 551 18.16 -36.42 -16.16
N GLU A 552 18.22 -35.90 -14.94
CA GLU A 552 18.59 -34.49 -14.64
C GLU A 552 20.09 -34.35 -14.32
N THR A 553 20.66 -35.19 -13.45
CA THR A 553 22.09 -35.11 -13.09
C THR A 553 22.99 -35.39 -14.27
N GLY A 554 22.64 -36.36 -15.12
CA GLY A 554 23.36 -36.67 -16.37
C GLY A 554 23.31 -35.50 -17.37
N ARG A 555 22.22 -34.71 -17.36
CA ARG A 555 22.16 -33.49 -18.17
C ARG A 555 23.16 -32.44 -17.68
N TRP A 556 23.36 -32.30 -16.37
CA TRP A 556 24.37 -31.38 -15.82
C TRP A 556 25.78 -31.82 -16.18
N ALA A 557 26.02 -33.15 -16.20
CA ALA A 557 27.28 -33.75 -16.60
C ALA A 557 27.43 -33.86 -18.13
N ARG A 558 26.49 -33.30 -18.93
CA ARG A 558 26.47 -33.35 -20.40
C ARG A 558 26.47 -34.76 -20.99
N ILE A 559 25.95 -35.73 -20.24
CA ILE A 559 25.78 -37.11 -20.71
C ILE A 559 24.60 -37.16 -21.67
N PRO A 560 24.69 -37.82 -22.86
CA PRO A 560 23.56 -38.03 -23.76
C PRO A 560 22.38 -38.70 -23.05
N GLN A 561 21.15 -38.39 -23.43
CA GLN A 561 19.95 -38.83 -22.71
C GLN A 561 19.84 -40.39 -22.71
N ASP A 562 20.12 -41.02 -23.82
CA ASP A 562 20.11 -42.46 -24.02
C ASP A 562 21.13 -43.23 -23.15
N ARG A 563 22.14 -42.52 -22.60
CA ARG A 563 23.17 -43.08 -21.70
C ARG A 563 22.94 -42.81 -20.22
N ARG A 564 21.83 -42.22 -19.84
CA ARG A 564 21.48 -41.90 -18.43
C ARG A 564 20.74 -43.09 -17.79
N PHE A 565 21.29 -44.29 -17.91
CA PHE A 565 20.67 -45.51 -17.41
C PHE A 565 20.42 -45.49 -15.91
N CYS A 566 19.29 -46.08 -15.51
CA CYS A 566 19.02 -46.42 -14.12
C CYS A 566 20.00 -47.47 -13.61
N GLN A 567 20.27 -47.48 -12.33
CA GLN A 567 21.12 -48.49 -11.69
C GLN A 567 20.53 -49.91 -11.77
N CYS A 568 19.21 -50.06 -12.06
CA CYS A 568 18.61 -51.35 -12.36
C CYS A 568 19.09 -51.93 -13.69
N GLY A 569 19.76 -51.16 -14.58
CA GLY A 569 20.26 -51.57 -15.88
C GLY A 569 19.21 -51.70 -16.99
N LEU A 570 17.92 -51.56 -16.69
CA LEU A 570 16.84 -51.88 -17.63
C LEU A 570 16.45 -50.71 -18.55
N ALA A 571 16.50 -49.46 -18.05
CA ALA A 571 16.06 -48.31 -18.83
C ALA A 571 16.75 -47.01 -18.38
N VAL A 572 16.55 -45.93 -19.13
CA VAL A 572 16.95 -44.57 -18.72
C VAL A 572 16.20 -44.19 -17.44
N GLN A 573 16.91 -43.61 -16.46
CA GLN A 573 16.32 -43.22 -15.17
C GLN A 573 15.45 -41.97 -15.32
N THR A 574 14.27 -42.12 -15.91
CA THR A 574 13.25 -41.07 -16.04
C THR A 574 12.32 -41.07 -14.84
N GLU A 575 11.54 -39.99 -14.70
CA GLU A 575 10.48 -39.87 -13.69
C GLU A 575 9.45 -40.99 -13.81
N GLN A 576 9.04 -41.33 -15.02
CA GLN A 576 8.13 -42.45 -15.29
C GLN A 576 8.76 -43.79 -14.86
N HIS A 577 9.96 -44.10 -15.34
CA HIS A 577 10.63 -45.36 -15.03
C HIS A 577 10.73 -45.61 -13.51
N VAL A 578 11.15 -44.61 -12.73
CA VAL A 578 11.33 -44.80 -11.28
C VAL A 578 10.00 -44.93 -10.52
N LEU A 579 8.91 -44.35 -11.01
CA LEU A 579 7.60 -44.46 -10.39
C LEU A 579 6.88 -45.76 -10.76
N THR A 580 7.02 -46.25 -11.99
CA THR A 580 6.15 -47.32 -12.52
C THR A 580 6.87 -48.63 -12.80
N GLU A 581 8.13 -48.58 -13.23
CA GLU A 581 8.80 -49.77 -13.87
C GLU A 581 10.00 -50.30 -13.08
N CYS A 582 10.73 -49.40 -12.37
CA CYS A 582 12.02 -49.77 -11.82
C CYS A 582 11.93 -50.86 -10.75
N THR A 583 12.70 -51.92 -10.94
CA THR A 583 12.72 -53.08 -10.03
C THR A 583 13.38 -52.79 -8.69
N LEU A 584 14.34 -51.85 -8.62
CA LEU A 584 15.02 -51.47 -7.37
C LEU A 584 14.09 -50.87 -6.32
N VAL A 585 13.03 -50.24 -6.76
CA VAL A 585 12.06 -49.55 -5.85
C VAL A 585 10.70 -50.24 -5.79
N THR A 586 10.57 -51.48 -6.31
CA THR A 586 9.32 -52.25 -6.23
C THR A 586 8.88 -52.45 -4.78
N HIS A 587 9.81 -52.72 -3.87
CA HIS A 587 9.52 -52.86 -2.45
C HIS A 587 8.95 -51.58 -1.83
N ILE A 588 9.37 -50.39 -2.30
CA ILE A 588 8.82 -49.11 -1.84
C ILE A 588 7.39 -48.93 -2.36
N ARG A 589 7.13 -49.23 -3.65
CA ARG A 589 5.78 -49.15 -4.22
C ARG A 589 4.80 -50.07 -3.47
N ASN A 590 5.21 -51.32 -3.24
CA ASN A 590 4.37 -52.30 -2.54
C ASN A 590 4.07 -51.89 -1.08
N SER A 591 5.08 -51.40 -0.36
CA SER A 591 4.89 -50.92 1.03
C SER A 591 3.91 -49.77 1.16
N HIS A 592 3.68 -49.02 0.09
CA HIS A 592 2.71 -47.92 0.04
C HIS A 592 1.41 -48.29 -0.69
N GLY A 593 1.20 -49.58 -1.04
CA GLY A 593 -0.02 -50.05 -1.73
C GLY A 593 -0.19 -49.48 -3.16
N CYS A 594 0.91 -49.20 -3.83
CA CYS A 594 0.94 -48.55 -5.15
C CYS A 594 1.61 -49.49 -6.19
N GLU A 595 1.07 -50.68 -6.37
CA GLU A 595 1.66 -51.70 -7.25
C GLU A 595 1.48 -51.38 -8.76
N LEU A 596 0.31 -50.86 -9.11
CA LEU A 596 -0.02 -50.47 -10.48
C LEU A 596 -0.35 -48.95 -10.52
N ILE A 597 0.47 -48.22 -11.23
CA ILE A 597 0.33 -46.75 -11.34
C ILE A 597 0.28 -46.38 -12.82
N ASP A 598 -0.81 -45.72 -13.24
CA ASP A 598 -0.76 -44.94 -14.46
C ASP A 598 0.01 -43.66 -14.17
N PHE A 599 1.11 -43.43 -14.87
CA PHE A 599 2.01 -42.31 -14.62
C PHE A 599 1.33 -40.95 -14.78
N ASN A 600 0.56 -40.76 -15.85
CA ASN A 600 -0.04 -39.47 -16.17
C ASN A 600 -1.15 -39.11 -15.18
N ASP A 601 -2.01 -40.08 -14.87
CA ASP A 601 -3.05 -39.88 -13.85
C ASP A 601 -2.42 -39.61 -12.48
N PHE A 602 -1.43 -40.39 -12.09
CA PHE A 602 -0.75 -40.25 -10.82
C PHE A 602 -0.16 -38.83 -10.62
N VAL A 603 0.65 -38.34 -11.59
CA VAL A 603 1.34 -37.05 -11.45
C VAL A 603 0.42 -35.84 -11.62
N SER A 604 -0.78 -36.01 -12.20
CA SER A 604 -1.76 -34.93 -12.43
C SER A 604 -2.82 -34.84 -11.36
N THR A 605 -3.20 -35.95 -10.71
CA THR A 605 -4.36 -35.99 -9.81
C THR A 605 -4.05 -36.37 -8.38
N THR A 606 -2.87 -36.94 -8.10
CA THR A 606 -2.58 -37.56 -6.80
C THR A 606 -2.62 -36.59 -5.63
N LYS A 607 -3.39 -36.96 -4.61
CA LYS A 607 -3.52 -36.21 -3.32
C LYS A 607 -3.32 -37.15 -2.12
N SER A 608 -3.27 -38.47 -2.35
CA SER A 608 -3.16 -39.45 -1.30
C SER A 608 -1.84 -39.30 -0.54
N LYS A 609 -1.91 -39.22 0.78
CA LYS A 609 -0.73 -39.12 1.65
C LYS A 609 0.23 -40.32 1.41
N GLN A 610 -0.30 -41.52 1.18
CA GLN A 610 0.49 -42.72 0.92
C GLN A 610 1.27 -42.60 -0.42
N GLN A 611 0.60 -42.14 -1.48
CA GLN A 611 1.22 -41.91 -2.78
C GLN A 611 2.30 -40.85 -2.75
N LEU A 612 2.04 -39.75 -2.03
CA LEU A 612 3.03 -38.66 -1.87
C LEU A 612 4.23 -39.12 -1.02
N ALA A 613 3.99 -39.90 0.04
CA ALA A 613 5.04 -40.53 0.84
C ALA A 613 5.91 -41.49 0.00
N MET A 614 5.30 -42.28 -0.90
CA MET A 614 6.02 -43.13 -1.84
C MET A 614 6.96 -42.31 -2.73
N VAL A 615 6.50 -41.21 -3.32
CA VAL A 615 7.36 -40.34 -4.14
C VAL A 615 8.57 -39.85 -3.34
N LEU A 616 8.35 -39.39 -2.10
CA LEU A 616 9.45 -38.97 -1.25
C LEU A 616 10.43 -40.09 -0.97
N SER A 617 9.94 -41.30 -0.65
CA SER A 617 10.77 -42.48 -0.36
C SER A 617 11.61 -42.89 -1.58
N ILE A 618 11.01 -42.88 -2.77
CA ILE A 618 11.70 -43.19 -4.03
C ILE A 618 12.79 -42.15 -4.33
N LEU A 619 12.48 -40.85 -4.19
CA LEU A 619 13.48 -39.80 -4.45
C LEU A 619 14.65 -39.86 -3.47
N LYS A 620 14.38 -40.11 -2.17
CA LYS A 620 15.43 -40.33 -1.17
C LYS A 620 16.29 -41.54 -1.50
N PHE A 621 15.69 -42.69 -1.83
CA PHE A 621 16.42 -43.89 -2.22
C PHE A 621 17.45 -43.59 -3.31
N TYR A 622 17.09 -42.80 -4.34
CA TYR A 622 18.02 -42.44 -5.41
C TYR A 622 18.95 -41.26 -5.08
N GLU A 623 18.70 -40.52 -4.02
CA GLU A 623 19.66 -39.53 -3.51
C GLU A 623 20.76 -40.16 -2.65
N ASP A 624 20.46 -41.28 -2.00
CA ASP A 624 21.38 -42.04 -1.14
C ASP A 624 22.25 -43.05 -1.94
N LEU A 625 21.87 -43.39 -3.17
CA LEU A 625 22.61 -44.19 -4.14
C LEU A 625 23.58 -43.34 -4.98
#